data_f32465ef736316387530dc1dfbb0c336
#
_entry.id   f32465ef736316387530dc1dfbb0c336
#
_cell.length_a   1.000
_cell.length_b   1.000
_cell.length_c   1.000
_cell.angle_alpha   90.00
_cell.angle_beta   90.00
_cell.angle_gamma   90.00
#
_symmetry.space_group_name_H-M   'P 1'
#
loop_
_entity.id
_entity.type
_entity.pdbx_description
1 polymer ?
#
loop_
_entity_poly.entity_id
_entity_poly.type
_entity_poly.pdbx_seq_one_letter_code
_entity_poly.pdbx_strand_id
1 'polypeptide(L)'
;MRDGAPNGYSIITFDGNKHVLDFKAARQPASYQMNIHAPDAIKQANNEKHLVYVNVFNGSAKSKVKMKIGKKGDWIELQKTVENDPSYVTTRNREAKNSKTGKPELNPPSPSDHLWKAVIPSGLELGSHLITIEATDHYGRLHKGSRVIRVEK
;
A
#
# COMPACT_ATOMS: atom_id res chain seq x y z
N MET A 1 -12.04 5.57 -0.39
CA MET A 1 -13.04 4.65 0.22
C MET A 1 -12.59 4.31 1.65
N ARG A 2 -13.47 3.75 2.51
CA ARG A 2 -13.16 3.51 3.95
C ARG A 2 -12.09 2.45 4.19
N ASP A 3 -11.84 1.60 3.21
CA ASP A 3 -10.82 0.54 3.15
C ASP A 3 -9.45 1.02 2.64
N GLY A 4 -9.28 2.34 2.46
CA GLY A 4 -8.05 2.96 1.99
C GLY A 4 -7.89 3.03 0.47
N ALA A 5 -8.73 2.37 -0.31
CA ALA A 5 -8.71 2.54 -1.75
C ALA A 5 -9.20 3.96 -2.15
N PRO A 6 -8.65 4.59 -3.19
CA PRO A 6 -9.10 5.88 -3.67
C PRO A 6 -10.51 5.77 -4.29
N ASN A 7 -11.19 6.91 -4.40
CA ASN A 7 -12.39 6.97 -5.22
C ASN A 7 -12.00 6.66 -6.67
N GLY A 8 -12.82 5.88 -7.33
CA GLY A 8 -12.56 5.41 -8.67
C GLY A 8 -13.73 4.65 -9.26
N TYR A 9 -13.49 4.01 -10.38
CA TYR A 9 -14.45 3.14 -11.06
C TYR A 9 -13.73 1.91 -11.60
N SER A 10 -14.50 0.85 -11.81
CA SER A 10 -14.01 -0.37 -12.45
C SER A 10 -14.63 -0.52 -13.83
N ILE A 11 -13.86 -1.03 -14.77
CA ILE A 11 -14.28 -1.39 -16.12
C ILE A 11 -14.17 -2.90 -16.22
N ILE A 12 -15.31 -3.55 -16.56
CA ILE A 12 -15.33 -5.00 -16.82
C ILE A 12 -15.42 -5.17 -18.34
N THR A 13 -14.44 -5.89 -18.89
CA THR A 13 -14.41 -6.27 -20.30
C THR A 13 -14.69 -7.77 -20.41
N PHE A 14 -15.70 -8.15 -21.20
CA PHE A 14 -16.04 -9.55 -21.48
C PHE A 14 -15.51 -9.97 -22.83
N ASP A 15 -14.96 -11.18 -22.89
CA ASP A 15 -14.55 -11.88 -24.11
C ASP A 15 -15.05 -13.34 -24.01
N GLY A 16 -16.20 -13.60 -24.62
CA GLY A 16 -16.93 -14.86 -24.45
C GLY A 16 -17.27 -15.13 -22.98
N ASN A 17 -16.75 -16.22 -22.43
CA ASN A 17 -16.93 -16.62 -21.02
C ASN A 17 -15.80 -16.11 -20.09
N LYS A 18 -14.89 -15.29 -20.59
CA LYS A 18 -13.83 -14.66 -19.82
C LYS A 18 -14.17 -13.22 -19.53
N HIS A 19 -13.62 -12.68 -18.45
CA HIS A 19 -13.72 -11.26 -18.14
C HIS A 19 -12.39 -10.76 -17.56
N VAL A 20 -12.15 -9.48 -17.76
CA VAL A 20 -11.03 -8.74 -17.15
C VAL A 20 -11.63 -7.54 -16.41
N LEU A 21 -11.13 -7.30 -15.22
CA LEU A 21 -11.51 -6.16 -14.39
C LEU A 21 -10.33 -5.19 -14.32
N ASP A 22 -10.57 -3.94 -14.72
CA ASP A 22 -9.65 -2.83 -14.58
C ASP A 22 -10.17 -1.84 -13.56
N PHE A 23 -9.29 -1.35 -12.68
CA PHE A 23 -9.61 -0.26 -11.76
C PHE A 23 -8.92 1.03 -12.21
N LYS A 24 -9.67 2.12 -12.17
CA LYS A 24 -9.17 3.45 -12.46
C LYS A 24 -9.46 4.40 -11.32
N ALA A 25 -8.43 4.81 -10.58
CA ALA A 25 -8.55 5.83 -9.55
C ALA A 25 -8.86 7.20 -10.18
N ALA A 26 -9.84 7.92 -9.59
CA ALA A 26 -10.24 9.24 -10.06
C ALA A 26 -9.04 10.21 -9.97
N ARG A 27 -8.85 11.00 -11.03
CA ARG A 27 -7.77 12.03 -11.14
C ARG A 27 -6.34 11.48 -11.05
N GLN A 28 -6.15 10.16 -11.13
CA GLN A 28 -4.83 9.52 -11.11
C GLN A 28 -4.54 8.84 -12.47
N PRO A 29 -3.28 8.63 -12.85
CA PRO A 29 -2.94 7.85 -14.03
C PRO A 29 -3.42 6.40 -13.90
N ALA A 30 -3.62 5.70 -15.02
CA ALA A 30 -4.04 4.29 -15.02
C ALA A 30 -3.02 3.37 -14.33
N SER A 31 -1.75 3.77 -14.27
CA SER A 31 -0.69 3.04 -13.57
C SER A 31 -0.78 3.11 -12.03
N TYR A 32 -1.61 4.00 -11.47
CA TYR A 32 -1.80 4.09 -10.03
C TYR A 32 -2.76 3.00 -9.55
N GLN A 33 -2.19 1.83 -9.24
CA GLN A 33 -2.94 0.62 -8.87
C GLN A 33 -2.74 0.20 -7.41
N MET A 34 -1.89 0.92 -6.66
CA MET A 34 -1.63 0.63 -5.26
C MET A 34 -1.23 1.87 -4.47
N ASN A 35 -1.45 1.82 -3.16
CA ASN A 35 -0.90 2.77 -2.19
C ASN A 35 0.08 2.04 -1.27
N ILE A 36 1.24 2.66 -1.01
CA ILE A 36 2.29 2.09 -0.17
C ILE A 36 2.41 2.94 1.09
N HIS A 37 2.18 2.34 2.24
CA HIS A 37 2.38 2.97 3.55
C HIS A 37 3.60 2.37 4.24
N ALA A 38 4.52 3.22 4.66
CA ALA A 38 5.68 2.89 5.47
C ALA A 38 6.06 4.13 6.29
N PRO A 39 6.81 4.00 7.40
CA PRO A 39 7.40 5.15 8.08
C PRO A 39 8.26 5.99 7.12
N ASP A 40 8.21 7.31 7.23
CA ASP A 40 9.09 8.19 6.44
C ASP A 40 10.54 8.07 6.88
N ALA A 41 10.76 7.88 8.19
CA ALA A 41 12.07 7.66 8.78
C ALA A 41 12.01 6.54 9.83
N ILE A 42 13.10 5.77 9.92
CA ILE A 42 13.32 4.74 10.92
C ILE A 42 14.70 4.93 11.55
N LYS A 43 14.82 4.67 12.85
CA LYS A 43 16.13 4.71 13.53
C LYS A 43 16.86 3.39 13.37
N GLN A 44 18.13 3.45 12.94
CA GLN A 44 18.94 2.24 12.75
C GLN A 44 19.14 1.43 14.05
N ALA A 45 19.29 2.13 15.18
CA ALA A 45 19.49 1.51 16.48
C ALA A 45 18.21 0.95 17.12
N ASN A 46 17.04 1.16 16.49
CA ASN A 46 15.79 0.74 17.06
C ASN A 46 15.48 -0.71 16.64
N ASN A 47 15.29 -1.60 17.63
CA ASN A 47 14.83 -2.98 17.41
C ASN A 47 13.32 -3.07 17.12
N GLU A 48 12.63 -1.94 16.94
CA GLU A 48 11.22 -1.93 16.59
C GLU A 48 10.99 -2.50 15.19
N LYS A 49 9.99 -3.36 15.09
CA LYS A 49 9.57 -3.90 13.80
C LYS A 49 8.74 -2.86 13.06
N HIS A 50 9.31 -2.26 12.04
CA HIS A 50 8.59 -1.37 11.14
C HIS A 50 7.93 -2.18 10.01
N LEU A 51 6.70 -1.84 9.67
CA LEU A 51 5.92 -2.52 8.65
C LEU A 51 5.77 -1.65 7.40
N VAL A 52 5.85 -2.31 6.26
CA VAL A 52 5.33 -1.79 4.99
C VAL A 52 3.95 -2.38 4.77
N TYR A 53 2.99 -1.53 4.43
CA TYR A 53 1.67 -1.95 3.98
C TYR A 53 1.48 -1.54 2.53
N VAL A 54 0.88 -2.42 1.76
CA VAL A 54 0.55 -2.19 0.36
C VAL A 54 -0.92 -2.50 0.15
N ASN A 55 -1.68 -1.45 -0.16
CA ASN A 55 -3.08 -1.56 -0.53
C ASN A 55 -3.16 -1.64 -2.06
N VAL A 56 -3.45 -2.82 -2.60
CA VAL A 56 -3.59 -3.07 -4.05
C VAL A 56 -5.07 -2.96 -4.41
N PHE A 57 -5.47 -1.88 -5.09
CA PHE A 57 -6.88 -1.47 -5.20
C PHE A 57 -7.83 -2.49 -5.83
N ASN A 58 -7.33 -3.31 -6.75
CA ASN A 58 -8.07 -4.43 -7.35
C ASN A 58 -7.45 -5.78 -6.98
N GLY A 59 -6.77 -5.82 -5.81
CA GLY A 59 -6.12 -7.03 -5.32
C GLY A 59 -7.13 -8.07 -4.85
N SER A 60 -6.79 -9.33 -5.00
CA SER A 60 -7.58 -10.48 -4.59
C SER A 60 -6.74 -11.50 -3.82
N ALA A 61 -7.36 -12.53 -3.27
CA ALA A 61 -6.64 -13.63 -2.62
C ALA A 61 -5.63 -14.36 -3.54
N LYS A 62 -5.77 -14.22 -4.86
CA LYS A 62 -4.86 -14.80 -5.86
C LYS A 62 -3.71 -13.86 -6.24
N SER A 63 -3.74 -12.61 -5.79
CA SER A 63 -2.68 -11.65 -6.08
C SER A 63 -1.43 -11.95 -5.27
N LYS A 64 -0.25 -11.75 -5.89
CA LYS A 64 1.05 -11.90 -5.24
C LYS A 64 1.71 -10.53 -5.15
N VAL A 65 2.15 -10.16 -3.95
CA VAL A 65 2.78 -8.86 -3.70
C VAL A 65 4.14 -9.08 -3.08
N LYS A 66 5.17 -8.46 -3.65
CA LYS A 66 6.54 -8.52 -3.15
C LYS A 66 7.19 -7.16 -3.10
N MET A 67 8.11 -6.97 -2.18
CA MET A 67 8.91 -5.76 -2.05
C MET A 67 10.40 -6.05 -2.17
N LYS A 68 11.14 -5.02 -2.57
CA LYS A 68 12.58 -4.97 -2.57
C LYS A 68 13.04 -3.63 -2.03
N ILE A 69 14.05 -3.61 -1.16
CA ILE A 69 14.59 -2.37 -0.58
C ILE A 69 16.00 -2.14 -1.12
N GLY A 70 16.19 -0.99 -1.75
CA GLY A 70 17.44 -0.64 -2.43
C GLY A 70 17.70 -1.47 -3.69
N LYS A 71 18.85 -1.24 -4.33
CA LYS A 71 19.20 -1.90 -5.60
C LYS A 71 19.64 -3.36 -5.42
N LYS A 72 20.31 -3.65 -4.31
CA LYS A 72 20.95 -4.96 -4.02
C LYS A 72 20.15 -5.86 -3.09
N GLY A 73 19.04 -5.39 -2.51
CA GLY A 73 18.19 -6.17 -1.61
C GLY A 73 17.51 -7.34 -2.31
N ASP A 74 17.14 -8.36 -1.55
CA ASP A 74 16.34 -9.48 -2.03
C ASP A 74 14.85 -9.13 -2.10
N TRP A 75 14.10 -9.87 -2.91
CA TRP A 75 12.66 -9.77 -2.94
C TRP A 75 12.05 -10.46 -1.73
N ILE A 76 11.17 -9.76 -1.02
CA ILE A 76 10.44 -10.24 0.16
C ILE A 76 8.96 -10.32 -0.23
N GLU A 77 8.34 -11.49 -0.08
CA GLU A 77 6.90 -11.63 -0.24
C GLU A 77 6.15 -10.97 0.92
N LEU A 78 5.09 -10.21 0.59
CA LEU A 78 4.18 -9.63 1.55
C LEU A 78 3.04 -10.61 1.85
N GLN A 79 2.63 -10.64 3.11
CA GLN A 79 1.50 -11.45 3.54
C GLN A 79 0.20 -10.66 3.42
N LYS A 80 -0.81 -11.26 2.81
CA LYS A 80 -2.17 -10.70 2.77
C LYS A 80 -2.73 -10.61 4.19
N THR A 81 -3.40 -9.51 4.48
CA THR A 81 -4.02 -9.26 5.79
C THR A 81 -5.40 -8.61 5.61
N VAL A 82 -6.24 -8.69 6.64
CA VAL A 82 -7.54 -8.02 6.69
C VAL A 82 -7.56 -7.13 7.93
N GLU A 83 -7.20 -5.87 7.73
CA GLU A 83 -7.15 -4.87 8.79
C GLU A 83 -7.36 -3.46 8.21
N ASN A 84 -7.49 -2.45 9.09
CA ASN A 84 -7.66 -1.07 8.64
C ASN A 84 -6.40 -0.58 7.93
N ASP A 85 -6.56 0.04 6.76
CA ASP A 85 -5.45 0.65 6.02
C ASP A 85 -4.81 1.77 6.84
N PRO A 86 -3.49 1.68 7.18
CA PRO A 86 -2.82 2.67 8.00
C PRO A 86 -2.78 4.07 7.37
N SER A 87 -2.77 4.18 6.04
CA SER A 87 -2.81 5.47 5.35
C SER A 87 -4.14 6.17 5.57
N TYR A 88 -5.25 5.42 5.50
CA TYR A 88 -6.58 5.95 5.78
C TYR A 88 -6.70 6.39 7.25
N VAL A 89 -6.26 5.54 8.19
CA VAL A 89 -6.27 5.84 9.63
C VAL A 89 -5.45 7.10 9.92
N THR A 90 -4.24 7.21 9.36
CA THR A 90 -3.37 8.38 9.52
C THR A 90 -4.02 9.65 8.98
N THR A 91 -4.63 9.58 7.79
CA THR A 91 -5.33 10.71 7.17
C THR A 91 -6.50 11.17 8.03
N ARG A 92 -7.33 10.23 8.49
CA ARG A 92 -8.47 10.53 9.36
C ARG A 92 -8.04 11.16 10.70
N ASN A 93 -6.99 10.64 11.32
CA ASN A 93 -6.46 11.20 12.56
C ASN A 93 -5.89 12.61 12.37
N ARG A 94 -5.21 12.88 11.24
CA ARG A 94 -4.73 14.22 10.89
C ARG A 94 -5.88 15.20 10.66
N GLU A 95 -6.95 14.75 10.01
CA GLU A 95 -8.15 15.55 9.81
C GLU A 95 -8.82 15.91 11.14
N ALA A 96 -8.98 14.95 12.06
CA ALA A 96 -9.50 15.21 13.40
C ALA A 96 -8.68 16.25 14.17
N LYS A 97 -7.35 16.19 14.10
CA LYS A 97 -6.45 17.16 14.74
C LYS A 97 -6.60 18.58 14.16
N ASN A 98 -6.89 18.69 12.88
CA ASN A 98 -7.02 19.98 12.18
C ASN A 98 -8.46 20.52 12.18
N SER A 99 -9.42 19.72 12.61
CA SER A 99 -10.82 20.12 12.71
C SER A 99 -11.06 21.03 13.92
N LYS A 100 -11.84 22.09 13.74
CA LYS A 100 -12.27 22.97 14.83
C LYS A 100 -13.09 22.25 15.91
N THR A 101 -13.75 21.17 15.55
CA THR A 101 -14.58 20.35 16.46
C THR A 101 -13.84 19.19 17.09
N GLY A 102 -12.57 18.93 16.70
CA GLY A 102 -11.82 17.75 17.08
C GLY A 102 -12.36 16.45 16.47
N LYS A 103 -13.34 16.53 15.56
CA LYS A 103 -13.95 15.38 14.90
C LYS A 103 -13.53 15.31 13.44
N PRO A 104 -13.17 14.14 12.90
CA PRO A 104 -12.87 13.99 11.47
C PRO A 104 -14.19 14.00 10.67
N GLU A 105 -14.12 14.54 9.44
CA GLU A 105 -15.20 14.43 8.46
C GLU A 105 -15.22 13.05 7.78
N LEU A 106 -14.03 12.43 7.66
CA LEU A 106 -13.91 11.07 7.14
C LEU A 106 -14.61 10.06 8.06
N ASN A 107 -15.39 9.17 7.46
CA ASN A 107 -16.04 8.08 8.17
C ASN A 107 -15.02 7.17 8.89
N PRO A 108 -15.44 6.41 9.93
CA PRO A 108 -14.58 5.38 10.54
C PRO A 108 -14.04 4.41 9.47
N PRO A 109 -12.77 3.95 9.60
CA PRO A 109 -12.21 2.99 8.66
C PRO A 109 -12.98 1.68 8.68
N SER A 110 -12.90 0.95 7.59
CA SER A 110 -13.32 -0.45 7.50
C SER A 110 -12.12 -1.31 7.13
N PRO A 111 -12.04 -2.55 7.62
CA PRO A 111 -10.97 -3.46 7.23
C PRO A 111 -10.91 -3.61 5.70
N SER A 112 -9.69 -3.59 5.17
CA SER A 112 -9.40 -3.82 3.76
C SER A 112 -9.01 -5.28 3.56
N ASP A 113 -9.63 -5.96 2.62
CA ASP A 113 -9.29 -7.34 2.25
C ASP A 113 -8.32 -7.42 1.05
N HIS A 114 -7.89 -6.27 0.56
CA HIS A 114 -6.87 -6.13 -0.48
C HIS A 114 -5.60 -5.41 0.03
N LEU A 115 -5.21 -5.74 1.27
CA LEU A 115 -4.06 -5.19 1.97
C LEU A 115 -3.01 -6.29 2.19
N TRP A 116 -1.74 -5.95 1.96
CA TRP A 116 -0.57 -6.80 2.21
C TRP A 116 0.41 -6.10 3.11
N LYS A 117 1.17 -6.86 3.90
CA LYS A 117 2.21 -6.31 4.79
C LYS A 117 3.45 -7.18 4.87
N ALA A 118 4.58 -6.53 5.14
CA ALA A 118 5.83 -7.20 5.53
C ALA A 118 6.63 -6.32 6.48
N VAL A 119 7.53 -6.94 7.22
CA VAL A 119 8.49 -6.24 8.09
C VAL A 119 9.62 -5.67 7.23
N ILE A 120 10.02 -4.44 7.50
CA ILE A 120 11.25 -3.86 6.95
C ILE A 120 12.44 -4.61 7.57
N PRO A 121 13.37 -5.17 6.76
CA PRO A 121 14.56 -5.84 7.29
C PRO A 121 15.37 -4.92 8.20
N SER A 122 15.92 -5.48 9.26
CA SER A 122 16.92 -4.81 10.09
C SER A 122 18.27 -4.68 9.35
N GLY A 123 19.13 -3.80 9.84
CA GLY A 123 20.49 -3.67 9.30
C GLY A 123 20.60 -2.87 8.00
N LEU A 124 19.60 -2.10 7.66
CA LEU A 124 19.71 -1.14 6.57
C LEU A 124 20.76 -0.07 6.91
N GLU A 125 21.57 0.32 5.92
CA GLU A 125 22.54 1.39 6.07
C GLU A 125 21.87 2.74 6.31
N LEU A 126 22.58 3.69 6.90
CA LEU A 126 22.13 5.07 7.05
C LEU A 126 21.90 5.71 5.68
N GLY A 127 20.81 6.46 5.54
CA GLY A 127 20.48 7.16 4.30
C GLY A 127 19.10 6.84 3.75
N SER A 128 18.89 7.20 2.50
CA SER A 128 17.61 7.02 1.80
C SER A 128 17.57 5.69 1.06
N HIS A 129 16.50 4.96 1.23
CA HIS A 129 16.27 3.66 0.57
C HIS A 129 14.97 3.70 -0.22
N LEU A 130 15.02 3.21 -1.46
CA LEU A 130 13.83 3.03 -2.29
C LEU A 130 13.23 1.65 -2.00
N ILE A 131 11.98 1.64 -1.54
CA ILE A 131 11.14 0.45 -1.52
C ILE A 131 10.49 0.35 -2.90
N THR A 132 10.71 -0.76 -3.59
CA THR A 132 10.05 -1.10 -4.84
C THR A 132 9.04 -2.21 -4.56
N ILE A 133 7.81 -2.05 -5.03
CA ILE A 133 6.74 -3.04 -4.91
C ILE A 133 6.40 -3.57 -6.29
N GLU A 134 6.23 -4.87 -6.39
CA GLU A 134 5.63 -5.55 -7.52
C GLU A 134 4.39 -6.32 -7.05
N ALA A 135 3.24 -6.02 -7.64
CA ALA A 135 1.99 -6.72 -7.40
C ALA A 135 1.53 -7.39 -8.70
N THR A 136 1.41 -8.71 -8.69
CA THR A 136 0.86 -9.47 -9.81
C THR A 136 -0.59 -9.83 -9.47
N ASP A 137 -1.53 -9.39 -10.30
CA ASP A 137 -2.95 -9.70 -10.13
C ASP A 137 -3.30 -11.13 -10.61
N HIS A 138 -4.55 -11.53 -10.42
CA HIS A 138 -5.00 -12.86 -10.82
C HIS A 138 -5.12 -13.08 -12.34
N TYR A 139 -4.98 -12.01 -13.13
CA TYR A 139 -4.87 -12.07 -14.59
C TYR A 139 -3.41 -12.19 -15.07
N GLY A 140 -2.43 -12.18 -14.14
CA GLY A 140 -1.00 -12.19 -14.45
C GLY A 140 -0.41 -10.83 -14.81
N ARG A 141 -1.16 -9.74 -14.63
CA ARG A 141 -0.67 -8.38 -14.92
C ARG A 141 0.19 -7.87 -13.78
N LEU A 142 1.33 -7.28 -14.13
CA LEU A 142 2.29 -6.75 -13.18
C LEU A 142 2.07 -5.24 -12.99
N HIS A 143 1.81 -4.85 -11.76
CA HIS A 143 1.74 -3.47 -11.31
C HIS A 143 2.96 -3.13 -10.45
N LYS A 144 3.53 -1.94 -10.65
CA LYS A 144 4.72 -1.48 -9.91
C LYS A 144 4.42 -0.20 -9.15
N GLY A 145 4.99 -0.10 -7.96
CA GLY A 145 4.94 1.08 -7.12
C GLY A 145 6.26 1.28 -6.37
N SER A 146 6.50 2.47 -5.87
CA SER A 146 7.69 2.73 -5.07
C SER A 146 7.45 3.78 -3.99
N ARG A 147 8.24 3.72 -2.91
CA ARG A 147 8.26 4.69 -1.82
C ARG A 147 9.69 4.83 -1.29
N VAL A 148 10.08 6.03 -0.94
CA VAL A 148 11.34 6.29 -0.26
C VAL A 148 11.12 6.26 1.25
N ILE A 149 12.04 5.62 1.97
CA ILE A 149 12.19 5.70 3.43
C ILE A 149 13.58 6.20 3.76
N ARG A 150 13.76 6.77 4.95
CA ARG A 150 15.05 7.21 5.45
C ARG A 150 15.46 6.44 6.70
N VAL A 151 16.71 5.97 6.73
CA VAL A 151 17.31 5.37 7.92
C VAL A 151 18.20 6.42 8.59
N GLU A 152 17.92 6.71 9.85
CA GLU A 152 18.59 7.71 10.68
C GLU A 152 19.30 7.05 11.86
N LYS A 153 20.23 7.79 12.49
CA LYS A 153 20.91 7.36 13.72
C LYS A 153 19.95 7.27 14.90
#